data_49e820a20634b960e49b4ac96973e8a1
#
_entry.id   49e820a20634b960e49b4ac96973e8a1
#
_cell.length_a   1.000
_cell.length_b   1.000
_cell.length_c   1.000
_cell.angle_alpha   90.00
_cell.angle_beta   90.00
_cell.angle_gamma   90.00
#
_symmetry.space_group_name_H-M   'P 1'
#
loop_
_entity.id
_entity.type
_entity.pdbx_description
1 polymer ?
#
loop_
_entity_poly.entity_id
_entity_poly.type
_entity_poly.pdbx_seq_one_letter_code
_entity_poly.pdbx_strand_id
1 'polypeptide(L)' 'MSKNNKLSIGSVIGILGGGQLGRMLSISASQLGFKTHIFDPDPNAPAKQVTNQSSTYQYSDKEALEKF' A
#
# COMPACT_ATOMS: atom_id res chain seq x y z
N MET A 1 7.60 -2.27 -24.03
CA MET A 1 6.83 -2.01 -22.81
C MET A 1 5.78 -0.96 -23.07
N SER A 2 4.62 -1.19 -22.56
CA SER A 2 3.48 -0.30 -22.75
C SER A 2 3.65 1.00 -21.97
N LYS A 3 3.19 2.09 -22.56
CA LYS A 3 3.11 3.39 -21.88
C LYS A 3 2.21 3.33 -20.64
N ASN A 4 1.28 2.38 -20.59
CA ASN A 4 0.33 2.24 -19.49
C ASN A 4 0.98 1.77 -18.19
N ASN A 5 2.27 1.35 -18.25
CA ASN A 5 2.99 0.92 -17.06
C ASN A 5 3.65 2.06 -16.31
N LYS A 6 3.59 3.26 -16.83
CA LYS A 6 4.13 4.42 -16.14
C LYS A 6 3.14 4.91 -15.09
N LEU A 7 3.65 5.11 -13.87
CA LEU A 7 2.85 5.68 -12.80
C LEU A 7 2.94 7.20 -12.86
N SER A 8 1.81 7.86 -12.64
CA SER A 8 1.75 9.31 -12.50
C SER A 8 1.98 9.70 -11.06
N ILE A 9 2.54 10.89 -10.83
CA ILE A 9 2.65 11.47 -9.49
C ILE A 9 1.24 11.56 -8.90
N GLY A 10 1.10 11.13 -7.66
CA GLY A 10 -0.20 11.07 -6.99
C GLY A 10 -0.92 9.74 -7.15
N SER A 11 -0.42 8.84 -7.98
CA SER A 11 -0.97 7.47 -8.08
C SER A 11 -0.88 6.75 -6.75
N VAL A 12 -1.84 5.85 -6.50
CA VAL A 12 -1.87 5.03 -5.29
C VAL A 12 -1.20 3.69 -5.57
N ILE A 13 -0.19 3.35 -4.78
CA ILE A 13 0.48 2.07 -4.84
C ILE A 13 -0.06 1.20 -3.71
N GLY A 14 -0.61 0.04 -4.05
CA GLY A 14 -1.07 -0.94 -3.08
C GLY A 14 0.09 -1.80 -2.59
N ILE A 15 0.18 -2.01 -1.28
CA ILE A 15 1.22 -2.83 -0.66
C ILE A 15 0.55 -3.89 0.21
N LEU A 16 0.80 -5.16 -0.09
CA LEU A 16 0.37 -6.28 0.74
C LEU A 16 1.41 -6.51 1.83
N GLY A 17 0.99 -6.35 3.08
CA GLY A 17 1.89 -6.50 4.21
C GLY A 17 2.38 -5.16 4.75
N GLY A 18 2.05 -4.89 6.00
CA GLY A 18 2.32 -3.61 6.66
C GLY A 18 3.49 -3.63 7.63
N GLY A 19 4.41 -4.60 7.54
CA GLY A 19 5.59 -4.68 8.39
C GLY A 19 6.64 -3.62 8.07
N GLN A 20 7.86 -3.81 8.56
CA GLN A 20 8.92 -2.81 8.40
C GLN A 20 9.29 -2.58 6.93
N LEU A 21 9.31 -3.63 6.11
CA LEU A 21 9.57 -3.45 4.69
C LEU A 21 8.48 -2.61 4.03
N GLY A 22 7.22 -2.90 4.34
CA GLY A 22 6.10 -2.11 3.82
C GLY A 22 6.20 -0.65 4.26
N ARG A 23 6.64 -0.40 5.49
CA ARG A 23 6.86 0.96 5.99
C ARG A 23 7.95 1.68 5.20
N MET A 24 9.07 1.01 4.94
CA MET A 24 10.16 1.57 4.15
C MET A 24 9.72 1.88 2.71
N LEU A 25 8.97 0.97 2.10
CA LEU A 25 8.44 1.17 0.75
C LEU A 25 7.45 2.34 0.70
N SER A 26 6.60 2.48 1.71
CA SER A 26 5.64 3.58 1.79
C SER A 26 6.35 4.94 1.90
N ILE A 27 7.39 5.01 2.72
CA ILE A 27 8.18 6.24 2.86
C ILE A 27 8.86 6.58 1.54
N SER A 28 9.49 5.61 0.90
CA SER A 28 10.15 5.82 -0.40
C SER A 28 9.16 6.27 -1.47
N ALA A 29 8.00 5.64 -1.52
CA ALA A 29 6.95 6.02 -2.48
C ALA A 29 6.47 7.45 -2.25
N SER A 30 6.28 7.85 -0.99
CA SER A 30 5.90 9.23 -0.64
C SER A 30 6.94 10.24 -1.11
N GLN A 31 8.21 9.93 -0.96
CA GLN A 31 9.30 10.81 -1.41
C GLN A 31 9.30 10.98 -2.91
N LEU A 32 8.77 10.01 -3.65
CA LEU A 32 8.65 10.06 -5.10
C LEU A 32 7.33 10.69 -5.56
N GLY A 33 6.48 11.11 -4.64
CA GLY A 33 5.21 11.74 -4.96
C GLY A 33 4.04 10.80 -5.12
N PHE A 34 4.17 9.53 -4.72
CA PHE A 34 3.09 8.54 -4.78
C PHE A 34 2.37 8.44 -3.44
N LYS A 35 1.12 8.02 -3.50
CA LYS A 35 0.35 7.64 -2.31
C LYS A 35 0.42 6.14 -2.12
N THR A 36 0.21 5.67 -0.91
CA THR A 36 0.25 4.24 -0.61
C THR A 36 -1.02 3.79 0.09
N HIS A 37 -1.37 2.54 -0.14
CA HIS A 37 -2.47 1.86 0.51
C HIS A 37 -1.96 0.52 1.02
N ILE A 38 -1.97 0.33 2.33
CA ILE A 38 -1.47 -0.87 2.99
C ILE A 38 -2.63 -1.83 3.27
N PHE A 39 -2.44 -3.09 2.95
CA PHE A 39 -3.36 -4.17 3.28
C PHE A 39 -2.66 -5.11 4.27
N ASP A 40 -3.14 -5.15 5.51
CA ASP A 40 -2.57 -6.00 6.55
C ASP A 40 -3.64 -6.28 7.61
N PRO A 41 -3.73 -7.51 8.11
CA PRO A 41 -4.72 -7.85 9.15
C PRO A 41 -4.47 -7.16 10.49
N ASP A 42 -3.26 -6.70 10.76
CA ASP A 42 -2.94 -6.01 12.01
C ASP A 42 -3.25 -4.50 11.88
N PRO A 43 -4.21 -3.96 12.66
CA PRO A 43 -4.51 -2.54 12.61
C PRO A 43 -3.34 -1.66 13.06
N ASN A 44 -2.39 -2.23 13.78
CA ASN A 44 -1.22 -1.51 14.29
C ASN A 44 0.06 -1.82 13.51
N ALA A 45 -0.06 -2.38 12.30
CA ALA A 45 1.11 -2.68 11.48
C ALA A 45 1.96 -1.42 11.25
N PRO A 46 3.30 -1.53 11.33
CA PRO A 46 4.18 -0.35 11.24
C PRO A 46 3.96 0.54 10.02
N ALA A 47 3.69 -0.06 8.85
CA ALA A 47 3.48 0.71 7.62
C ALA A 47 2.23 1.57 7.67
N LYS A 48 1.23 1.20 8.47
CA LYS A 48 -0.04 1.94 8.56
C LYS A 48 0.13 3.31 9.20
N GLN A 49 1.23 3.56 9.88
CA GLN A 49 1.54 4.85 10.48
C GLN A 49 2.02 5.88 9.46
N VAL A 50 2.48 5.42 8.30
CA VAL A 50 3.10 6.26 7.28
C VAL A 50 2.40 6.16 5.92
N THR A 51 1.27 5.51 5.87
CA THR A 51 0.51 5.32 4.62
C THR A 51 -0.65 6.31 4.53
N ASN A 52 -1.13 6.56 3.32
CA ASN A 52 -2.29 7.42 3.08
C ASN A 52 -3.61 6.68 3.37
N GLN A 53 -3.64 5.39 3.07
CA GLN A 53 -4.82 4.54 3.27
C GLN A 53 -4.38 3.19 3.80
N SER A 54 -5.26 2.55 4.55
CA SER A 54 -5.01 1.19 5.03
C SER A 54 -6.29 0.38 5.04
N SER A 55 -6.14 -0.92 4.80
CA SER A 55 -7.22 -1.91 4.91
C SER A 55 -6.81 -2.96 5.91
N THR A 56 -7.70 -3.28 6.85
CA THR A 56 -7.44 -4.21 7.94
C THR A 56 -8.33 -5.44 7.77
N TYR A 57 -7.86 -6.38 6.97
CA TYR A 57 -8.57 -7.63 6.68
C TYR A 57 -7.57 -8.77 6.60
N GLN A 58 -8.05 -9.99 6.79
CA GLN A 58 -7.22 -11.17 6.60
C GLN A 58 -6.89 -11.36 5.12
N TYR A 59 -5.72 -11.91 4.83
CA TYR A 59 -5.31 -12.17 3.45
C TYR A 59 -6.19 -13.23 2.77
N SER A 60 -6.91 -14.03 3.54
CA SER A 60 -7.89 -14.98 3.02
C SER A 60 -9.21 -14.33 2.59
N ASP A 61 -9.41 -13.06 2.90
CA ASP A 61 -10.62 -12.33 2.52
C ASP A 61 -10.52 -11.90 1.04
N LYS A 62 -11.06 -12.75 0.17
CA LYS A 62 -10.99 -12.52 -1.28
C LYS A 62 -11.71 -11.25 -1.72
N GLU A 63 -12.84 -10.95 -1.11
CA GLU A 63 -13.58 -9.72 -1.43
C GLU A 63 -12.78 -8.49 -1.10
N ALA A 64 -12.15 -8.46 0.08
CA ALA A 64 -11.34 -7.34 0.51
C ALA A 64 -10.14 -7.16 -0.42
N LEU A 65 -9.49 -8.26 -0.81
CA LEU A 65 -8.36 -8.21 -1.74
C LEU A 65 -8.77 -7.69 -3.12
N GLU A 66 -9.93 -8.09 -3.62
CA GLU A 66 -10.42 -7.61 -4.92
C GLU A 66 -10.68 -6.11 -4.92
N LYS A 67 -11.10 -5.55 -3.79
CA LYS A 67 -11.35 -4.12 -3.66
C LYS A 67 -10.09 -3.32 -3.33
N PHE A 68 -9.08 -4.01 -2.88
CA PHE A 68 -7.81 -3.37 -2.56
C PHE A 68 -7.09 -2.88 -3.81
#